data_00f4355da34f33a64161815f3561cf43
#
_entry.id   00f4355da34f33a64161815f3561cf43
#
_cell.length_a   1.000
_cell.length_b   1.000
_cell.length_c   1.000
_cell.angle_alpha   90.00
_cell.angle_beta   90.00
_cell.angle_gamma   90.00
#
_symmetry.space_group_name_H-M   'P 1'
#
loop_
_entity.id
_entity.type
_entity.pdbx_description
1 polymer ?
#
loop_
_entity_poly.entity_id
_entity_poly.type
_entity_poly.pdbx_seq_one_letter_code
_entity_poly.pdbx_strand_id
1 'polypeptide(L)'
;MAYTTIDDPSAHFQIATWTGNATARNITNDGNSDLQPDFIWMKCMDSNTAHIWQLSNLGVTKYFRCNVTSEIGTASSLISSFNSDGFGITNNSSNNVDTEKNVAWQWKANGNSTSSNTDGDITSTIQTNSTAGFTMGTYTGNGSDNQTIGHGLGAAPDWIIVKRKDTAAAWLVWHRAQSVNHVLRFYVNTETDSASGRVSGRTSNSRGTSSIFTVYQGSSAYDNCNINGDEYIFWAWKEVQGYSKFGKYTGNGSGTNDGTFDGPFVYTGFKPAWLMIKRYDGGSEDWNIFDNKRQTYNYNQKKLYANQSAPDSGNVYDAVDFLSNGFKIRTGRGGTNTSGGNYVYMAFAENPFVTSTGIMGTAR
;
A
#
# COMPACT_ATOMS: atom_id res chain seq x y z
N MET A 1 16.58 25.41 -1.88
CA MET A 1 16.41 23.96 -2.10
C MET A 1 14.98 23.77 -2.54
N ALA A 2 14.71 23.00 -3.62
CA ALA A 2 13.36 22.75 -4.08
C ALA A 2 12.55 22.01 -2.99
N TYR A 3 11.26 22.28 -2.90
CA TYR A 3 10.37 21.64 -1.91
C TYR A 3 10.23 20.14 -2.17
N THR A 4 10.13 19.75 -3.43
CA THR A 4 10.01 18.34 -3.86
C THR A 4 10.94 18.06 -5.03
N THR A 5 11.23 16.77 -5.26
CA THR A 5 11.90 16.28 -6.48
C THR A 5 10.91 15.66 -7.47
N ILE A 6 9.63 15.55 -7.10
CA ILE A 6 8.55 15.00 -7.93
C ILE A 6 7.46 16.06 -8.08
N ASP A 7 7.44 16.75 -9.20
CA ASP A 7 6.43 17.76 -9.53
C ASP A 7 5.16 17.11 -10.09
N ASP A 8 5.29 15.97 -10.75
CA ASP A 8 4.18 15.19 -11.29
C ASP A 8 4.11 13.79 -10.62
N PRO A 9 3.29 13.63 -9.55
CA PRO A 9 3.07 12.34 -8.91
C PRO A 9 2.51 11.28 -9.87
N SER A 10 1.79 11.67 -10.92
CA SER A 10 1.16 10.74 -11.87
C SER A 10 2.18 9.92 -12.67
N ALA A 11 3.42 10.39 -12.78
CA ALA A 11 4.52 9.62 -13.38
C ALA A 11 4.92 8.37 -12.57
N HIS A 12 4.48 8.27 -11.30
CA HIS A 12 4.90 7.22 -10.37
C HIS A 12 3.76 6.48 -9.68
N PHE A 13 2.60 7.12 -9.53
CA PHE A 13 1.40 6.55 -8.91
C PHE A 13 0.14 7.07 -9.60
N GLN A 14 -0.76 6.18 -10.00
CA GLN A 14 -2.05 6.56 -10.56
C GLN A 14 -3.19 5.67 -10.06
N ILE A 15 -4.39 6.19 -10.14
CA ILE A 15 -5.63 5.50 -9.79
C ILE A 15 -6.53 5.49 -11.02
N ALA A 16 -6.88 4.29 -11.47
CA ALA A 16 -7.85 4.11 -12.55
C ALA A 16 -9.16 3.55 -12.02
N THR A 17 -10.27 4.05 -12.53
CA THR A 17 -11.62 3.50 -12.27
C THR A 17 -12.30 3.17 -13.59
N TRP A 18 -13.07 2.09 -13.61
CA TRP A 18 -13.82 1.70 -14.80
C TRP A 18 -15.09 0.95 -14.42
N THR A 19 -16.07 0.98 -15.31
CA THR A 19 -17.23 0.11 -15.26
C THR A 19 -16.94 -1.12 -16.10
N GLY A 20 -17.13 -2.31 -15.55
CA GLY A 20 -16.99 -3.57 -16.26
C GLY A 20 -17.96 -3.66 -17.46
N ASN A 21 -17.60 -4.42 -18.48
CA ASN A 21 -18.41 -4.67 -19.65
C ASN A 21 -18.29 -6.12 -20.16
N ALA A 22 -17.74 -7.01 -19.35
CA ALA A 22 -17.50 -8.42 -19.65
C ALA A 22 -16.69 -8.67 -20.94
N THR A 23 -15.94 -7.63 -21.43
CA THR A 23 -15.13 -7.74 -22.65
C THR A 23 -13.69 -7.33 -22.37
N ALA A 24 -12.73 -8.07 -22.93
CA ALA A 24 -11.32 -7.74 -22.83
C ALA A 24 -11.03 -6.36 -23.45
N ARG A 25 -10.28 -5.52 -22.72
CA ARG A 25 -9.91 -4.17 -23.17
C ARG A 25 -8.73 -3.61 -22.40
N ASN A 26 -8.19 -2.50 -22.85
CA ASN A 26 -7.20 -1.72 -22.12
C ASN A 26 -7.90 -0.74 -21.17
N ILE A 27 -7.30 -0.60 -19.97
CA ILE A 27 -7.58 0.49 -19.03
C ILE A 27 -6.40 1.44 -19.11
N THR A 28 -6.63 2.58 -19.74
CA THR A 28 -5.63 3.64 -19.88
C THR A 28 -5.73 4.60 -18.70
N ASN A 29 -4.60 5.05 -18.20
CA ASN A 29 -4.53 6.05 -17.15
C ASN A 29 -4.92 7.44 -17.67
N ASP A 30 -5.29 8.35 -16.78
CA ASP A 30 -5.75 9.71 -17.10
C ASP A 30 -4.93 10.79 -16.39
N GLY A 31 -3.76 10.45 -15.86
CA GLY A 31 -2.82 11.40 -15.25
C GLY A 31 -2.07 12.23 -16.29
N ASN A 32 -1.26 13.16 -15.82
CA ASN A 32 -0.47 14.04 -16.71
C ASN A 32 0.65 13.28 -17.44
N SER A 33 1.16 12.22 -16.82
CA SER A 33 2.22 11.37 -17.39
C SER A 33 1.72 9.97 -17.65
N ASP A 34 2.24 9.34 -18.70
CA ASP A 34 2.06 7.91 -18.93
C ASP A 34 2.69 7.11 -17.79
N LEU A 35 1.98 6.09 -17.31
CA LEU A 35 2.47 5.19 -16.28
C LEU A 35 2.31 3.74 -16.71
N GLN A 36 3.43 3.08 -16.98
CA GLN A 36 3.49 1.62 -17.01
C GLN A 36 3.52 1.11 -15.57
N PRO A 37 2.46 0.43 -15.09
CA PRO A 37 2.46 -0.07 -13.72
C PRO A 37 3.37 -1.29 -13.59
N ASP A 38 4.10 -1.37 -12.47
CA ASP A 38 4.82 -2.57 -12.05
C ASP A 38 4.10 -3.30 -10.92
N PHE A 39 3.34 -2.56 -10.13
CA PHE A 39 2.44 -3.10 -9.12
C PHE A 39 1.03 -2.55 -9.33
N ILE A 40 0.05 -3.45 -9.48
CA ILE A 40 -1.37 -3.13 -9.61
C ILE A 40 -2.13 -3.78 -8.46
N TRP A 41 -2.89 -2.96 -7.74
CA TRP A 41 -3.82 -3.39 -6.70
C TRP A 41 -5.24 -3.09 -7.16
N MET A 42 -6.03 -4.12 -7.46
CA MET A 42 -7.40 -4.00 -7.99
C MET A 42 -8.46 -4.42 -6.98
N LYS A 43 -9.63 -3.81 -7.07
CA LYS A 43 -10.84 -4.20 -6.32
C LYS A 43 -12.11 -3.86 -7.12
N CYS A 44 -13.04 -4.81 -7.20
CA CYS A 44 -14.42 -4.50 -7.57
C CYS A 44 -15.10 -3.75 -6.42
N MET A 45 -15.73 -2.61 -6.71
CA MET A 45 -16.34 -1.75 -5.71
C MET A 45 -17.77 -2.16 -5.34
N ASP A 46 -18.45 -2.89 -6.22
CA ASP A 46 -19.87 -3.18 -6.08
C ASP A 46 -20.15 -4.60 -5.53
N SER A 47 -19.14 -5.48 -5.55
CA SER A 47 -19.29 -6.90 -5.16
C SER A 47 -18.29 -7.35 -4.10
N ASN A 48 -18.67 -8.45 -3.40
CA ASN A 48 -17.80 -9.15 -2.44
C ASN A 48 -16.71 -9.96 -3.16
N THR A 49 -15.73 -9.26 -3.73
CA THR A 49 -14.57 -9.87 -4.39
C THR A 49 -13.30 -9.64 -3.59
N ALA A 50 -12.31 -10.50 -3.75
CA ALA A 50 -11.01 -10.31 -3.12
C ALA A 50 -10.29 -9.08 -3.71
N HIS A 51 -9.42 -8.48 -2.93
CA HIS A 51 -8.40 -7.56 -3.43
C HIS A 51 -7.34 -8.33 -4.20
N ILE A 52 -7.07 -7.95 -5.42
CA ILE A 52 -6.10 -8.61 -6.31
C ILE A 52 -4.85 -7.75 -6.45
N TRP A 53 -3.69 -8.34 -6.20
CA TRP A 53 -2.37 -7.74 -6.43
C TRP A 53 -1.67 -8.48 -7.57
N GLN A 54 -1.25 -7.74 -8.59
CA GLN A 54 -0.45 -8.27 -9.70
C GLN A 54 0.81 -7.44 -9.88
N LEU A 55 1.89 -8.13 -10.24
CA LEU A 55 3.22 -7.54 -10.33
C LEU A 55 3.87 -7.90 -11.66
N SER A 56 4.50 -6.92 -12.29
CA SER A 56 5.11 -7.08 -13.61
C SER A 56 6.22 -8.14 -13.62
N ASN A 57 7.03 -8.22 -12.55
CA ASN A 57 8.11 -9.22 -12.43
C ASN A 57 7.64 -10.66 -12.25
N LEU A 58 6.36 -10.88 -11.94
CA LEU A 58 5.77 -12.22 -11.84
C LEU A 58 4.93 -12.57 -13.07
N GLY A 59 4.71 -11.60 -13.94
CA GLY A 59 3.91 -11.74 -15.16
C GLY A 59 2.40 -11.69 -14.92
N VAL A 60 1.65 -11.64 -16.01
CA VAL A 60 0.19 -11.41 -16.02
C VAL A 60 -0.63 -12.56 -15.42
N THR A 61 -0.06 -13.75 -15.31
CA THR A 61 -0.80 -14.93 -14.82
C THR A 61 -0.72 -15.12 -13.29
N LYS A 62 0.18 -14.42 -12.62
CA LYS A 62 0.39 -14.56 -11.17
C LYS A 62 -0.29 -13.43 -10.40
N TYR A 63 -0.94 -13.79 -9.30
CA TYR A 63 -1.61 -12.80 -8.46
C TYR A 63 -1.61 -13.19 -6.99
N PHE A 64 -1.79 -12.21 -6.12
CA PHE A 64 -2.07 -12.41 -4.71
C PHE A 64 -3.45 -11.85 -4.34
N ARG A 65 -4.01 -12.35 -3.26
CA ARG A 65 -5.18 -11.79 -2.58
C ARG A 65 -4.74 -11.28 -1.22
N CYS A 66 -4.65 -9.97 -1.06
CA CYS A 66 -4.10 -9.41 0.19
C CYS A 66 -5.02 -9.54 1.41
N ASN A 67 -6.29 -9.79 1.18
CA ASN A 67 -7.29 -10.00 2.24
C ASN A 67 -7.41 -11.46 2.73
N VAL A 68 -6.55 -12.36 2.26
CA VAL A 68 -6.47 -13.76 2.70
C VAL A 68 -5.01 -14.21 2.77
N THR A 69 -4.78 -15.37 3.39
CA THR A 69 -3.42 -15.90 3.61
C THR A 69 -2.90 -16.80 2.51
N SER A 70 -3.69 -17.06 1.48
CA SER A 70 -3.33 -17.97 0.38
C SER A 70 -1.95 -17.67 -0.21
N GLU A 71 -1.33 -18.71 -0.75
CA GLU A 71 -0.16 -18.61 -1.62
C GLU A 71 -0.45 -17.83 -2.90
N ILE A 72 0.57 -17.65 -3.72
CA ILE A 72 0.44 -17.03 -5.04
C ILE A 72 -0.51 -17.84 -5.92
N GLY A 73 -1.53 -17.17 -6.43
CA GLY A 73 -2.49 -17.75 -7.36
C GLY A 73 -1.99 -17.72 -8.81
N THR A 74 -2.59 -18.55 -9.64
CA THR A 74 -2.39 -18.55 -11.09
C THR A 74 -3.73 -18.40 -11.78
N ALA A 75 -3.88 -17.38 -12.61
CA ALA A 75 -5.04 -17.15 -13.44
C ALA A 75 -4.63 -16.45 -14.73
N SER A 76 -5.07 -16.98 -15.86
CA SER A 76 -4.84 -16.37 -17.19
C SER A 76 -5.86 -15.28 -17.55
N SER A 77 -6.80 -15.01 -16.66
CA SER A 77 -8.00 -14.22 -16.95
C SER A 77 -8.17 -12.96 -16.08
N LEU A 78 -7.13 -12.45 -15.41
CA LEU A 78 -7.24 -11.21 -14.64
C LEU A 78 -6.82 -10.01 -15.48
N ILE A 79 -5.52 -9.86 -15.72
CA ILE A 79 -4.99 -8.89 -16.66
C ILE A 79 -4.34 -9.62 -17.84
N SER A 80 -4.28 -8.95 -19.00
CA SER A 80 -3.63 -9.47 -20.20
C SER A 80 -2.26 -8.85 -20.47
N SER A 81 -2.01 -7.65 -19.95
CA SER A 81 -0.77 -6.92 -20.20
C SER A 81 -0.52 -5.82 -19.17
N PHE A 82 0.75 -5.49 -18.97
CA PHE A 82 1.20 -4.23 -18.38
C PHE A 82 1.57 -3.33 -19.57
N ASN A 83 0.80 -2.26 -19.79
CA ASN A 83 0.97 -1.38 -20.95
C ASN A 83 1.89 -0.19 -20.60
N SER A 84 2.40 0.52 -21.60
CA SER A 84 3.18 1.75 -21.39
C SER A 84 2.40 2.80 -20.60
N ASP A 85 1.06 2.76 -20.71
CA ASP A 85 0.14 3.58 -19.95
C ASP A 85 -1.09 2.77 -19.53
N GLY A 86 -1.09 2.28 -18.30
CA GLY A 86 -2.13 1.41 -17.75
C GLY A 86 -1.93 -0.09 -18.00
N PHE A 87 -3.02 -0.83 -18.19
CA PHE A 87 -2.99 -2.30 -18.27
C PHE A 87 -4.17 -2.85 -19.08
N GLY A 88 -4.00 -4.04 -19.63
CA GLY A 88 -5.08 -4.78 -20.26
C GLY A 88 -5.86 -5.63 -19.24
N ILE A 89 -7.20 -5.65 -19.32
CA ILE A 89 -8.07 -6.58 -18.59
C ILE A 89 -8.71 -7.58 -19.51
N THR A 90 -9.08 -8.72 -18.95
CA THR A 90 -9.81 -9.78 -19.67
C THR A 90 -11.29 -9.78 -19.27
N ASN A 91 -12.05 -10.68 -19.84
CA ASN A 91 -13.40 -11.01 -19.32
C ASN A 91 -13.24 -11.91 -18.08
N ASN A 92 -13.50 -11.38 -16.89
CA ASN A 92 -13.45 -12.16 -15.64
C ASN A 92 -14.39 -11.59 -14.57
N SER A 93 -14.73 -12.45 -13.60
CA SER A 93 -15.67 -12.15 -12.52
C SER A 93 -15.08 -11.33 -11.35
N SER A 94 -13.82 -10.94 -11.40
CA SER A 94 -13.17 -10.23 -10.28
C SER A 94 -13.02 -8.73 -10.52
N ASN A 95 -12.88 -8.32 -11.78
CA ASN A 95 -12.60 -6.92 -12.11
C ASN A 95 -13.23 -6.42 -13.43
N ASN A 96 -14.08 -7.23 -14.10
CA ASN A 96 -14.70 -6.83 -15.36
C ASN A 96 -16.10 -7.43 -15.57
N VAL A 97 -16.86 -7.65 -14.50
CA VAL A 97 -18.29 -8.01 -14.59
C VAL A 97 -19.04 -6.83 -15.17
N ASP A 98 -19.99 -7.13 -16.07
CA ASP A 98 -20.78 -6.09 -16.71
C ASP A 98 -21.50 -5.19 -15.69
N THR A 99 -21.46 -3.88 -15.92
CA THR A 99 -22.00 -2.82 -15.07
C THR A 99 -21.35 -2.62 -13.70
N GLU A 100 -20.50 -3.52 -13.21
CA GLU A 100 -19.83 -3.36 -11.93
C GLU A 100 -18.67 -2.36 -12.00
N LYS A 101 -18.57 -1.52 -10.99
CA LYS A 101 -17.50 -0.51 -10.87
C LYS A 101 -16.26 -1.13 -10.24
N ASN A 102 -15.11 -0.73 -10.74
CA ASN A 102 -13.82 -1.23 -10.33
C ASN A 102 -12.83 -0.09 -10.11
N VAL A 103 -11.82 -0.33 -9.28
CA VAL A 103 -10.70 0.57 -9.04
C VAL A 103 -9.40 -0.19 -9.11
N ALA A 104 -8.34 0.46 -9.62
CA ALA A 104 -6.96 0.01 -9.52
C ALA A 104 -6.07 1.14 -9.01
N TRP A 105 -5.23 0.84 -8.03
CA TRP A 105 -4.12 1.65 -7.58
C TRP A 105 -2.85 1.08 -8.16
N GLN A 106 -2.03 1.94 -8.76
CA GLN A 106 -0.92 1.52 -9.62
C GLN A 106 0.37 2.23 -9.21
N TRP A 107 1.45 1.48 -9.02
CA TRP A 107 2.78 2.00 -8.72
C TRP A 107 3.76 1.59 -9.80
N LYS A 108 4.61 2.54 -10.19
CA LYS A 108 5.71 2.32 -11.12
C LYS A 108 7.01 2.07 -10.33
N ALA A 109 7.64 0.94 -10.61
CA ALA A 109 9.02 0.70 -10.20
C ALA A 109 9.96 1.15 -11.34
N ASN A 110 10.35 0.25 -12.24
CA ASN A 110 11.32 0.57 -13.28
C ASN A 110 10.94 0.05 -14.68
N GLY A 111 9.67 -0.22 -14.93
CA GLY A 111 9.17 -0.66 -16.23
C GLY A 111 9.51 -2.13 -16.54
N ASN A 112 9.31 -3.01 -15.57
CA ASN A 112 9.47 -4.47 -15.68
C ASN A 112 10.93 -4.96 -15.77
N SER A 113 11.92 -4.13 -15.48
CA SER A 113 13.31 -4.57 -15.43
C SER A 113 13.69 -5.05 -14.02
N THR A 114 14.23 -6.25 -13.91
CA THR A 114 14.72 -6.79 -12.64
C THR A 114 16.25 -6.73 -12.56
N SER A 115 16.77 -6.59 -11.36
CA SER A 115 18.21 -6.65 -11.07
C SER A 115 18.48 -7.50 -9.84
N SER A 116 19.62 -8.18 -9.82
CA SER A 116 20.12 -8.86 -8.63
C SER A 116 20.66 -7.82 -7.65
N ASN A 117 20.34 -7.97 -6.38
CA ASN A 117 20.87 -7.15 -5.29
C ASN A 117 21.55 -8.05 -4.26
N THR A 118 22.82 -7.79 -4.02
CA THR A 118 23.70 -8.55 -3.11
C THR A 118 24.14 -7.76 -1.89
N ASP A 119 23.45 -6.65 -1.57
CA ASP A 119 23.78 -5.84 -0.39
C ASP A 119 23.48 -6.56 0.93
N GLY A 120 22.56 -7.53 0.92
CA GLY A 120 22.18 -8.32 2.09
C GLY A 120 22.84 -9.71 2.12
N ASP A 121 22.68 -10.43 3.24
CA ASP A 121 23.15 -11.81 3.42
C ASP A 121 22.45 -12.77 2.45
N ILE A 122 21.21 -12.45 2.07
CA ILE A 122 20.42 -13.19 1.08
C ILE A 122 20.28 -12.32 -0.16
N THR A 123 20.71 -12.85 -1.29
CA THR A 123 20.53 -12.20 -2.60
C THR A 123 19.03 -12.05 -2.90
N SER A 124 18.62 -10.84 -3.29
CA SER A 124 17.27 -10.55 -3.76
C SER A 124 17.26 -10.20 -5.25
N THR A 125 16.12 -10.40 -5.90
CA THR A 125 15.84 -9.90 -7.25
C THR A 125 14.84 -8.77 -7.12
N ILE A 126 15.21 -7.55 -7.50
CA ILE A 126 14.43 -6.34 -7.23
C ILE A 126 14.01 -5.59 -8.49
N GLN A 127 12.91 -4.86 -8.37
CA GLN A 127 12.52 -3.75 -9.24
C GLN A 127 12.40 -2.49 -8.37
N THR A 128 13.15 -1.44 -8.69
CA THR A 128 13.27 -0.27 -7.81
C THR A 128 13.12 1.04 -8.57
N ASN A 129 12.29 1.93 -8.02
CA ASN A 129 12.22 3.34 -8.34
C ASN A 129 12.69 4.16 -7.13
N SER A 130 13.97 4.41 -7.04
CA SER A 130 14.57 5.15 -5.92
C SER A 130 14.10 6.61 -5.85
N THR A 131 13.70 7.21 -6.99
CA THR A 131 13.12 8.56 -7.07
C THR A 131 11.75 8.60 -6.40
N ALA A 132 10.86 7.65 -6.73
CA ALA A 132 9.54 7.53 -6.11
C ALA A 132 9.58 6.84 -4.73
N GLY A 133 10.74 6.32 -4.32
CA GLY A 133 10.90 5.65 -3.05
C GLY A 133 10.16 4.32 -2.97
N PHE A 134 10.05 3.59 -4.06
CA PHE A 134 9.34 2.30 -4.12
C PHE A 134 10.22 1.19 -4.66
N THR A 135 10.17 0.03 -4.02
CA THR A 135 10.79 -1.20 -4.50
C THR A 135 9.90 -2.41 -4.21
N MET A 136 9.97 -3.39 -5.06
CA MET A 136 9.44 -4.71 -4.84
C MET A 136 10.48 -5.76 -5.25
N GLY A 137 10.49 -6.91 -4.59
CA GLY A 137 11.49 -7.92 -4.89
C GLY A 137 11.14 -9.28 -4.32
N THR A 138 11.92 -10.28 -4.73
CA THR A 138 11.81 -11.65 -4.26
C THR A 138 13.14 -12.12 -3.66
N TYR A 139 13.07 -13.06 -2.73
CA TYR A 139 14.22 -13.77 -2.19
C TYR A 139 13.83 -15.19 -1.78
N THR A 140 14.83 -16.07 -1.65
CA THR A 140 14.66 -17.42 -1.11
C THR A 140 15.23 -17.46 0.31
N GLY A 141 14.44 -17.90 1.27
CA GLY A 141 14.87 -18.01 2.67
C GLY A 141 16.01 -19.01 2.83
N ASN A 142 16.90 -18.74 3.77
CA ASN A 142 18.05 -19.63 4.09
C ASN A 142 17.94 -20.33 5.46
N GLY A 143 16.87 -20.09 6.21
CA GLY A 143 16.62 -20.72 7.50
C GLY A 143 17.47 -20.18 8.66
N SER A 144 18.32 -19.20 8.43
CA SER A 144 19.12 -18.59 9.49
C SER A 144 18.41 -17.41 10.11
N ASP A 145 18.60 -17.17 11.40
CA ASP A 145 18.02 -16.00 12.07
C ASP A 145 18.80 -14.72 11.72
N ASN A 146 18.13 -13.57 11.79
CA ASN A 146 18.74 -12.25 11.64
C ASN A 146 19.47 -12.04 10.30
N GLN A 147 18.85 -12.44 9.21
CA GLN A 147 19.40 -12.26 7.87
C GLN A 147 18.95 -10.95 7.23
N THR A 148 19.74 -10.43 6.33
CA THR A 148 19.48 -9.15 5.67
C THR A 148 19.15 -9.34 4.19
N ILE A 149 18.24 -8.47 3.69
CA ILE A 149 17.76 -8.45 2.31
C ILE A 149 18.05 -7.06 1.72
N GLY A 150 18.70 -7.03 0.57
CA GLY A 150 18.93 -5.80 -0.18
C GLY A 150 17.65 -5.29 -0.84
N HIS A 151 17.37 -3.97 -0.77
CA HIS A 151 16.14 -3.36 -1.30
C HIS A 151 16.34 -2.25 -2.34
N GLY A 152 17.55 -1.73 -2.50
CA GLY A 152 17.90 -0.77 -3.55
C GLY A 152 17.32 0.65 -3.42
N LEU A 153 16.64 1.02 -2.33
CA LEU A 153 15.98 2.34 -2.17
C LEU A 153 16.94 3.50 -1.96
N GLY A 154 18.17 3.24 -1.51
CA GLY A 154 19.16 4.28 -1.17
C GLY A 154 18.85 5.05 0.13
N ALA A 155 17.80 4.69 0.87
CA ALA A 155 17.46 5.18 2.20
C ALA A 155 16.66 4.10 2.94
N ALA A 156 16.64 4.17 4.28
CA ALA A 156 15.89 3.22 5.09
C ALA A 156 14.39 3.23 4.72
N PRO A 157 13.77 2.06 4.54
CA PRO A 157 12.34 2.00 4.25
C PRO A 157 11.50 2.43 5.46
N ASP A 158 10.38 3.08 5.17
CA ASP A 158 9.37 3.51 6.16
C ASP A 158 8.24 2.52 6.32
N TRP A 159 7.99 1.74 5.28
CA TRP A 159 6.96 0.71 5.21
C TRP A 159 7.48 -0.51 4.46
N ILE A 160 7.31 -1.70 5.04
CA ILE A 160 7.70 -2.97 4.43
C ILE A 160 6.53 -3.94 4.55
N ILE A 161 6.23 -4.65 3.48
CA ILE A 161 5.32 -5.79 3.46
C ILE A 161 6.11 -7.01 3.00
N VAL A 162 5.98 -8.13 3.70
CA VAL A 162 6.58 -9.42 3.30
C VAL A 162 5.50 -10.48 3.24
N LYS A 163 5.53 -11.29 2.19
CA LYS A 163 4.62 -12.43 1.97
C LYS A 163 5.39 -13.65 1.48
N ARG A 164 5.15 -14.79 2.09
CA ARG A 164 5.58 -16.08 1.55
C ARG A 164 4.76 -16.40 0.31
N LYS A 165 5.43 -16.79 -0.79
CA LYS A 165 4.81 -16.99 -2.11
C LYS A 165 4.19 -18.37 -2.29
N ASP A 166 4.89 -19.39 -1.85
CA ASP A 166 4.68 -20.80 -2.19
C ASP A 166 3.77 -21.55 -1.23
N THR A 167 3.36 -20.94 -0.16
CA THR A 167 2.50 -21.55 0.87
C THR A 167 1.62 -20.49 1.53
N ALA A 168 0.46 -20.92 2.03
CA ALA A 168 -0.42 -20.07 2.81
C ALA A 168 0.28 -19.58 4.09
N ALA A 169 0.43 -18.27 4.23
CA ALA A 169 1.10 -17.61 5.34
C ALA A 169 0.60 -16.19 5.56
N ALA A 170 0.92 -15.60 6.68
CA ALA A 170 0.58 -14.22 7.00
C ALA A 170 1.21 -13.22 6.02
N TRP A 171 0.53 -12.11 5.85
CA TRP A 171 1.06 -10.87 5.26
C TRP A 171 1.61 -10.04 6.40
N LEU A 172 2.91 -9.91 6.49
CA LEU A 172 3.56 -9.20 7.58
C LEU A 172 3.89 -7.78 7.15
N VAL A 173 3.43 -6.81 7.94
CA VAL A 173 3.62 -5.39 7.67
C VAL A 173 4.39 -4.75 8.81
N TRP A 174 5.47 -4.09 8.45
CA TRP A 174 6.22 -3.26 9.35
C TRP A 174 6.12 -1.79 8.94
N HIS A 175 5.99 -0.90 9.92
CA HIS A 175 5.95 0.54 9.74
C HIS A 175 6.92 1.22 10.71
N ARG A 176 7.65 2.25 10.25
CA ARG A 176 8.69 2.96 11.03
C ARG A 176 8.20 3.50 12.39
N ALA A 177 6.93 3.83 12.51
CA ALA A 177 6.36 4.40 13.74
C ALA A 177 5.99 3.34 14.78
N GLN A 178 6.03 2.03 14.42
CA GLN A 178 5.81 0.95 15.37
C GLN A 178 7.04 0.73 16.24
N SER A 179 6.82 0.18 17.43
CA SER A 179 7.92 -0.28 18.26
C SER A 179 8.69 -1.41 17.59
N VAL A 180 9.95 -1.54 17.90
CA VAL A 180 10.73 -2.74 17.58
C VAL A 180 10.00 -3.97 18.10
N ASN A 181 10.05 -5.10 17.42
CA ASN A 181 9.33 -6.33 17.75
C ASN A 181 7.81 -6.32 17.48
N HIS A 182 7.27 -5.32 16.79
CA HIS A 182 5.85 -5.27 16.45
C HIS A 182 5.65 -5.32 14.94
N VAL A 183 4.67 -6.11 14.51
CA VAL A 183 4.23 -6.19 13.11
C VAL A 183 2.70 -6.12 13.07
N LEU A 184 2.17 -5.59 11.99
CA LEU A 184 0.76 -5.71 11.63
C LEU A 184 0.58 -6.86 10.65
N ARG A 185 -0.62 -7.41 10.60
CA ARG A 185 -1.02 -8.39 9.59
C ARG A 185 -2.03 -7.77 8.64
N PHE A 186 -1.72 -7.79 7.36
CA PHE A 186 -2.50 -7.06 6.36
C PHE A 186 -3.88 -7.66 6.11
N TYR A 187 -4.07 -8.96 6.30
CA TYR A 187 -5.30 -9.70 6.01
C TYR A 187 -6.30 -9.75 7.16
N VAL A 188 -6.00 -9.15 8.31
CA VAL A 188 -6.87 -9.12 9.50
C VAL A 188 -7.00 -7.72 10.07
N ASN A 189 -8.01 -7.56 10.91
CA ASN A 189 -8.30 -6.31 11.62
C ASN A 189 -7.64 -6.20 13.00
N THR A 190 -6.90 -7.20 13.46
CA THR A 190 -6.23 -7.18 14.77
C THR A 190 -5.22 -6.05 14.89
N GLU A 191 -4.96 -5.65 16.12
CA GLU A 191 -3.91 -4.72 16.48
C GLU A 191 -2.50 -5.27 16.19
N THR A 192 -1.49 -4.47 16.49
CA THR A 192 -0.10 -4.87 16.39
C THR A 192 0.17 -6.13 17.23
N ASP A 193 0.79 -7.13 16.61
CA ASP A 193 1.26 -8.31 17.31
C ASP A 193 2.65 -8.05 17.91
N SER A 194 2.79 -8.31 19.22
CA SER A 194 4.04 -8.23 19.96
C SER A 194 5.00 -9.41 19.68
N ALA A 195 4.68 -10.25 18.70
CA ALA A 195 5.52 -11.39 18.37
C ALA A 195 6.89 -10.96 17.86
N SER A 196 7.86 -11.16 18.67
CA SER A 196 9.26 -10.82 18.52
C SER A 196 9.85 -11.17 17.15
N GLY A 197 10.20 -10.13 16.39
CA GLY A 197 11.19 -10.20 15.33
C GLY A 197 10.85 -11.09 14.13
N ARG A 198 9.99 -10.61 13.22
CA ARG A 198 9.70 -11.32 11.97
C ARG A 198 10.20 -10.55 10.75
N VAL A 199 9.96 -9.25 10.72
CA VAL A 199 10.48 -8.32 9.72
C VAL A 199 10.97 -7.08 10.43
N SER A 200 12.19 -6.67 10.12
CA SER A 200 12.79 -5.38 10.49
C SER A 200 12.34 -4.81 11.85
N GLY A 201 13.01 -5.07 12.93
CA GLY A 201 12.68 -4.43 14.19
C GLY A 201 12.99 -5.19 15.48
N ARG A 202 13.73 -6.27 15.44
CA ARG A 202 14.07 -7.03 16.66
C ARG A 202 15.03 -6.29 17.58
N THR A 203 15.85 -5.40 17.02
CA THR A 203 16.73 -4.51 17.78
C THR A 203 16.62 -3.10 17.21
N SER A 204 17.02 -2.09 17.97
CA SER A 204 17.01 -0.67 17.53
C SER A 204 17.77 -0.43 16.23
N ASN A 205 18.71 -1.30 15.86
CA ASN A 205 19.52 -1.21 14.66
C ASN A 205 18.97 -2.02 13.46
N SER A 206 17.92 -2.79 13.63
CA SER A 206 17.38 -3.69 12.59
C SER A 206 16.18 -3.14 11.81
N ARG A 207 15.92 -1.83 11.91
CA ARG A 207 14.81 -1.15 11.19
C ARG A 207 15.06 -0.95 9.70
N GLY A 208 16.12 -1.53 9.17
CA GLY A 208 16.59 -1.27 7.83
C GLY A 208 17.58 -0.09 7.79
N THR A 209 18.47 -0.15 6.84
CA THR A 209 19.47 0.88 6.51
C THR A 209 19.15 1.49 5.14
N SER A 210 20.08 2.22 4.57
CA SER A 210 19.94 2.73 3.20
C SER A 210 19.93 1.63 2.14
N SER A 211 20.41 0.42 2.45
CA SER A 211 20.57 -0.67 1.48
C SER A 211 19.82 -1.94 1.82
N ILE A 212 19.61 -2.25 3.11
CA ILE A 212 19.06 -3.53 3.58
C ILE A 212 17.92 -3.37 4.57
N PHE A 213 17.06 -4.38 4.69
CA PHE A 213 16.22 -4.65 5.86
C PHE A 213 16.47 -6.06 6.39
N THR A 214 16.08 -6.33 7.64
CA THR A 214 16.35 -7.61 8.30
C THR A 214 15.13 -8.50 8.33
N VAL A 215 15.31 -9.78 8.07
CA VAL A 215 14.30 -10.84 8.21
C VAL A 215 14.74 -11.86 9.26
N TYR A 216 13.77 -12.48 9.90
CA TYR A 216 14.03 -13.42 11.01
C TYR A 216 13.35 -14.76 10.75
N GLN A 217 13.99 -15.81 11.25
CA GLN A 217 13.37 -17.12 11.37
C GLN A 217 12.48 -17.12 12.62
N GLY A 218 11.16 -17.03 12.43
CA GLY A 218 10.21 -17.14 13.54
C GLY A 218 9.99 -18.58 13.97
N SER A 219 9.45 -18.77 15.18
CA SER A 219 9.07 -20.10 15.70
C SER A 219 7.84 -20.70 15.03
N SER A 220 7.02 -19.89 14.34
CA SER A 220 5.82 -20.30 13.63
C SER A 220 6.07 -20.27 12.13
N ALA A 221 5.85 -21.38 11.43
CA ALA A 221 5.93 -21.44 9.97
C ALA A 221 4.96 -20.46 9.29
N TYR A 222 3.86 -20.10 9.95
CA TYR A 222 2.83 -19.22 9.42
C TYR A 222 3.27 -17.74 9.37
N ASP A 223 4.06 -17.29 10.33
CA ASP A 223 4.52 -15.90 10.47
C ASP A 223 6.03 -15.75 10.23
N ASN A 224 6.65 -16.70 9.55
CA ASN A 224 8.08 -16.71 9.32
C ASN A 224 8.43 -16.01 8.01
N CYS A 225 9.50 -15.23 8.02
CA CYS A 225 10.01 -14.52 6.84
C CYS A 225 11.27 -15.13 6.25
N ASN A 226 11.79 -16.23 6.83
CA ASN A 226 13.06 -16.81 6.39
C ASN A 226 13.17 -18.32 6.59
N ILE A 227 12.16 -19.10 6.23
CA ILE A 227 12.24 -20.57 6.19
C ILE A 227 13.19 -21.00 5.06
N ASN A 228 14.03 -21.97 5.33
CA ASN A 228 15.00 -22.47 4.35
C ASN A 228 14.31 -23.06 3.11
N GLY A 229 14.67 -22.54 1.95
CA GLY A 229 14.16 -22.97 0.64
C GLY A 229 12.83 -22.37 0.22
N ASP A 230 12.11 -21.66 1.11
CA ASP A 230 10.85 -21.02 0.78
C ASP A 230 11.05 -19.71 0.02
N GLU A 231 10.11 -19.43 -0.88
CA GLU A 231 10.12 -18.20 -1.67
C GLU A 231 9.28 -17.10 -1.03
N TYR A 232 9.85 -15.92 -0.99
CA TYR A 232 9.24 -14.71 -0.44
C TYR A 232 9.16 -13.59 -1.47
N ILE A 233 8.19 -12.71 -1.29
CA ILE A 233 8.10 -11.43 -1.99
C ILE A 233 7.98 -10.31 -0.97
N PHE A 234 8.56 -9.16 -1.27
CA PHE A 234 8.45 -7.97 -0.45
C PHE A 234 8.11 -6.74 -1.28
N TRP A 235 7.48 -5.80 -0.64
CA TRP A 235 7.26 -4.42 -1.09
C TRP A 235 7.82 -3.50 -0.02
N ALA A 236 8.58 -2.50 -0.42
CA ALA A 236 9.11 -1.53 0.50
C ALA A 236 9.02 -0.11 -0.06
N TRP A 237 8.70 0.82 0.82
CA TRP A 237 8.59 2.24 0.49
C TRP A 237 9.41 3.06 1.47
N LYS A 238 10.03 4.12 0.96
CA LYS A 238 10.57 5.24 1.72
C LYS A 238 9.77 6.50 1.43
N GLU A 239 9.68 7.39 2.41
CA GLU A 239 9.05 8.69 2.25
C GLU A 239 9.78 9.55 1.21
N VAL A 240 9.02 10.23 0.35
CA VAL A 240 9.51 11.23 -0.59
C VAL A 240 8.69 12.50 -0.41
N GLN A 241 9.37 13.60 -0.04
CA GLN A 241 8.73 14.88 0.24
C GLN A 241 7.89 15.36 -0.95
N GLY A 242 6.64 15.74 -0.67
CA GLY A 242 5.69 16.21 -1.68
C GLY A 242 5.02 15.10 -2.49
N TYR A 243 5.41 13.83 -2.31
CA TYR A 243 4.88 12.71 -3.08
C TYR A 243 4.30 11.58 -2.21
N SER A 244 5.01 11.13 -1.19
CA SER A 244 4.55 10.04 -0.32
C SER A 244 4.85 10.29 1.14
N LYS A 245 3.98 9.79 2.04
CA LYS A 245 4.12 9.94 3.49
C LYS A 245 3.68 8.69 4.21
N PHE A 246 4.53 8.24 5.16
CA PHE A 246 4.28 7.09 6.03
C PHE A 246 4.39 7.55 7.47
N GLY A 247 3.28 7.95 8.07
CA GLY A 247 3.26 8.60 9.37
C GLY A 247 2.34 7.94 10.38
N LYS A 248 2.17 8.63 11.49
CA LYS A 248 1.22 8.27 12.55
C LYS A 248 0.46 9.50 13.04
N TYR A 249 -0.70 9.25 13.64
CA TYR A 249 -1.44 10.26 14.40
C TYR A 249 -2.20 9.60 15.56
N THR A 250 -2.66 10.43 16.50
CA THR A 250 -3.50 9.98 17.59
C THR A 250 -4.92 10.55 17.39
N GLY A 251 -5.93 9.71 17.53
CA GLY A 251 -7.32 10.10 17.43
C GLY A 251 -7.75 10.96 18.63
N ASN A 252 -8.66 11.88 18.39
CA ASN A 252 -9.24 12.74 19.43
C ASN A 252 -10.69 12.36 19.80
N GLY A 253 -11.30 11.39 19.09
CA GLY A 253 -12.67 10.93 19.31
C GLY A 253 -13.75 11.92 18.87
N SER A 254 -13.40 13.09 18.35
CA SER A 254 -14.36 14.12 17.93
C SER A 254 -15.06 13.72 16.65
N GLY A 255 -16.36 14.03 16.55
CA GLY A 255 -17.19 13.77 15.37
C GLY A 255 -18.13 12.58 15.50
N THR A 256 -18.21 11.93 16.66
CA THR A 256 -19.21 10.89 16.93
C THR A 256 -20.43 11.51 17.58
N ASN A 257 -21.53 11.60 16.87
CA ASN A 257 -22.84 12.01 17.36
C ASN A 257 -23.02 13.50 17.76
N ASP A 258 -21.98 14.33 17.69
CA ASP A 258 -22.05 15.76 18.04
C ASP A 258 -22.14 16.68 16.81
N GLY A 259 -22.06 16.14 15.63
CA GLY A 259 -22.10 16.89 14.36
C GLY A 259 -20.89 17.80 14.09
N THR A 260 -19.88 17.80 14.97
CA THR A 260 -18.73 18.70 14.83
C THR A 260 -17.73 18.21 13.77
N PHE A 261 -17.59 16.90 13.57
CA PHE A 261 -16.68 16.28 12.61
C PHE A 261 -15.26 16.88 12.65
N ASP A 262 -14.77 17.19 13.85
CA ASP A 262 -13.51 17.90 14.07
C ASP A 262 -12.39 16.96 14.54
N GLY A 263 -12.16 15.89 13.75
CA GLY A 263 -11.04 14.98 13.96
C GLY A 263 -9.69 15.62 13.65
N PRO A 264 -8.56 14.90 13.88
CA PRO A 264 -7.22 15.41 13.67
C PRO A 264 -6.99 15.85 12.22
N PHE A 265 -6.28 16.98 12.05
CA PHE A 265 -5.60 17.31 10.80
C PHE A 265 -4.20 16.67 10.81
N VAL A 266 -3.85 16.01 9.72
CA VAL A 266 -2.55 15.35 9.54
C VAL A 266 -1.85 15.96 8.34
N TYR A 267 -0.74 16.63 8.59
CA TYR A 267 0.10 17.22 7.55
C TYR A 267 0.89 16.15 6.80
N THR A 268 0.75 16.08 5.48
CA THR A 268 1.53 15.20 4.60
C THR A 268 2.57 15.93 3.77
N GLY A 269 2.36 17.24 3.53
CA GLY A 269 3.18 18.03 2.64
C GLY A 269 2.76 17.93 1.17
N PHE A 270 1.55 17.41 0.93
CA PHE A 270 0.94 17.30 -0.39
C PHE A 270 -0.57 17.11 -0.26
N LYS A 271 -1.28 17.31 -1.36
CA LYS A 271 -2.69 16.94 -1.51
C LYS A 271 -2.78 15.44 -1.78
N PRO A 272 -3.41 14.63 -0.90
CA PRO A 272 -3.49 13.19 -1.11
C PRO A 272 -4.39 12.83 -2.31
N ALA A 273 -3.94 11.86 -3.12
CA ALA A 273 -4.78 11.10 -4.04
C ALA A 273 -5.32 9.84 -3.36
N TRP A 274 -4.49 9.22 -2.52
CA TRP A 274 -4.77 7.94 -1.87
C TRP A 274 -4.29 7.94 -0.43
N LEU A 275 -5.07 7.29 0.44
CA LEU A 275 -4.80 7.21 1.87
C LEU A 275 -5.24 5.85 2.40
N MET A 276 -4.36 5.15 3.10
CA MET A 276 -4.67 3.97 3.88
C MET A 276 -4.38 4.23 5.36
N ILE A 277 -5.30 3.87 6.24
CA ILE A 277 -5.20 4.07 7.68
C ILE A 277 -5.41 2.76 8.41
N LYS A 278 -4.59 2.50 9.44
CA LYS A 278 -4.74 1.35 10.34
C LYS A 278 -4.51 1.76 11.80
N ARG A 279 -5.47 1.44 12.66
CA ARG A 279 -5.25 1.48 14.10
C ARG A 279 -4.33 0.32 14.52
N TYR A 280 -3.33 0.60 15.39
CA TYR A 280 -2.33 -0.40 15.75
C TYR A 280 -2.18 -0.67 17.26
N ASP A 281 -2.96 -0.01 18.12
CA ASP A 281 -2.80 -0.03 19.58
C ASP A 281 -4.01 -0.53 20.36
N GLY A 282 -4.91 -1.21 19.73
CA GLY A 282 -6.10 -1.76 20.36
C GLY A 282 -7.33 -1.70 19.48
N GLY A 283 -8.31 -2.52 19.79
CA GLY A 283 -9.51 -2.68 18.98
C GLY A 283 -9.25 -3.48 17.69
N SER A 284 -10.27 -4.16 17.23
CA SER A 284 -10.24 -4.91 15.97
C SER A 284 -10.74 -4.01 14.85
N GLU A 285 -9.89 -3.11 14.36
CA GLU A 285 -10.22 -2.12 13.34
C GLU A 285 -9.62 -2.49 11.98
N ASP A 286 -10.38 -2.32 10.92
CA ASP A 286 -9.98 -2.67 9.57
C ASP A 286 -8.93 -1.70 8.99
N TRP A 287 -8.29 -2.10 7.90
CA TRP A 287 -7.43 -1.28 7.08
C TRP A 287 -8.27 -0.41 6.14
N ASN A 288 -8.47 0.84 6.47
CA ASN A 288 -9.36 1.75 5.75
C ASN A 288 -8.63 2.40 4.58
N ILE A 289 -9.19 2.33 3.35
CA ILE A 289 -8.66 2.94 2.14
C ILE A 289 -9.63 3.97 1.60
N PHE A 290 -9.09 5.18 1.34
CA PHE A 290 -9.77 6.30 0.70
C PHE A 290 -8.97 6.75 -0.51
N ASP A 291 -9.65 7.25 -1.57
CA ASP A 291 -9.00 7.87 -2.70
C ASP A 291 -9.88 8.92 -3.38
N ASN A 292 -9.24 9.77 -4.18
CA ASN A 292 -9.88 10.90 -4.83
C ASN A 292 -10.61 10.57 -6.14
N LYS A 293 -10.45 9.35 -6.67
CA LYS A 293 -11.12 8.93 -7.92
C LYS A 293 -12.48 8.30 -7.67
N ARG A 294 -12.61 7.51 -6.58
CA ARG A 294 -13.90 6.94 -6.18
C ARG A 294 -14.85 8.00 -5.63
N GLN A 295 -14.31 9.03 -4.98
CA GLN A 295 -15.04 10.22 -4.57
C GLN A 295 -14.20 11.48 -4.76
N THR A 296 -14.62 12.34 -5.68
CA THR A 296 -13.83 13.50 -6.13
C THR A 296 -13.93 14.72 -5.22
N TYR A 297 -14.95 14.79 -4.36
CA TYR A 297 -15.20 15.95 -3.49
C TYR A 297 -15.13 15.58 -2.01
N ASN A 298 -14.72 16.55 -1.20
CA ASN A 298 -14.77 16.46 0.25
C ASN A 298 -16.22 16.55 0.73
N TYR A 299 -16.58 15.91 1.80
CA TYR A 299 -15.74 14.95 2.49
C TYR A 299 -15.82 13.57 1.81
N ASN A 300 -14.68 12.86 1.76
CA ASN A 300 -14.62 11.56 1.14
C ASN A 300 -15.14 10.47 2.10
N GLN A 301 -16.24 9.80 1.73
CA GLN A 301 -16.93 8.75 2.51
C GLN A 301 -16.79 7.37 1.88
N LYS A 302 -16.29 7.31 0.64
CA LYS A 302 -16.11 6.07 -0.09
C LYS A 302 -14.89 5.32 0.41
N LYS A 303 -15.11 4.28 1.21
CA LYS A 303 -14.03 3.49 1.76
C LYS A 303 -14.08 2.02 1.34
N LEU A 304 -12.92 1.44 1.18
CA LEU A 304 -12.69 0.01 1.06
C LEU A 304 -11.85 -0.45 2.24
N TYR A 305 -11.96 -1.72 2.58
CA TYR A 305 -11.15 -2.36 3.61
C TYR A 305 -10.15 -3.31 2.97
N ALA A 306 -8.85 -3.04 3.08
CA ALA A 306 -7.82 -3.86 2.45
C ALA A 306 -7.83 -5.33 2.89
N ASN A 307 -8.28 -5.59 4.11
CA ASN A 307 -8.37 -6.93 4.73
C ASN A 307 -9.72 -7.62 4.53
N GLN A 308 -10.65 -7.05 3.75
CA GLN A 308 -11.97 -7.62 3.53
C GLN A 308 -12.32 -7.70 2.04
N SER A 309 -13.25 -8.56 1.70
CA SER A 309 -13.85 -8.64 0.35
C SER A 309 -15.05 -7.70 0.16
N ALA A 310 -15.49 -7.02 1.22
CA ALA A 310 -16.67 -6.16 1.20
C ALA A 310 -16.62 -5.12 0.06
N PRO A 311 -17.79 -4.79 -0.53
CA PRO A 311 -17.90 -3.73 -1.51
C PRO A 311 -17.64 -2.35 -0.88
N ASP A 312 -17.57 -1.32 -1.72
CA ASP A 312 -17.41 0.06 -1.29
C ASP A 312 -18.59 0.46 -0.38
N SER A 313 -18.28 0.83 0.84
CA SER A 313 -19.28 1.32 1.78
C SER A 313 -19.27 2.85 1.83
N GLY A 314 -20.25 3.47 1.17
CA GLY A 314 -20.54 4.88 1.41
C GLY A 314 -21.21 5.03 2.79
N ASN A 315 -20.46 5.34 3.84
CA ASN A 315 -21.02 5.60 5.16
C ASN A 315 -20.64 7.02 5.59
N VAL A 316 -21.63 7.85 5.79
CA VAL A 316 -21.47 9.25 6.25
C VAL A 316 -20.67 9.41 7.55
N TYR A 317 -20.51 8.32 8.28
CA TYR A 317 -19.80 8.32 9.57
C TYR A 317 -18.31 7.98 9.47
N ASP A 318 -17.79 7.63 8.30
CA ASP A 318 -16.37 7.32 8.10
C ASP A 318 -15.85 8.18 6.95
N ALA A 319 -15.42 9.39 7.26
CA ALA A 319 -15.09 10.37 6.25
C ALA A 319 -13.74 11.05 6.53
N VAL A 320 -13.08 11.44 5.44
CA VAL A 320 -11.85 12.22 5.46
C VAL A 320 -11.95 13.38 4.47
N ASP A 321 -11.35 14.52 4.80
CA ASP A 321 -11.07 15.56 3.82
C ASP A 321 -9.66 15.40 3.26
N PHE A 322 -9.50 15.48 1.94
CA PHE A 322 -8.22 15.68 1.29
C PHE A 322 -7.99 17.17 1.08
N LEU A 323 -6.95 17.71 1.70
CA LEU A 323 -6.60 19.12 1.69
C LEU A 323 -5.31 19.36 0.89
N SER A 324 -5.00 20.59 0.53
CA SER A 324 -3.81 20.92 -0.28
C SER A 324 -2.48 20.45 0.32
N ASN A 325 -2.42 20.23 1.64
CA ASN A 325 -1.20 19.90 2.36
C ASN A 325 -1.34 18.71 3.32
N GLY A 326 -2.45 17.96 3.25
CA GLY A 326 -2.69 16.83 4.14
C GLY A 326 -4.12 16.32 4.10
N PHE A 327 -4.51 15.62 5.14
CA PHE A 327 -5.89 15.15 5.31
C PHE A 327 -6.44 15.50 6.70
N LYS A 328 -7.75 15.60 6.79
CA LYS A 328 -8.46 15.80 8.05
C LYS A 328 -9.46 14.68 8.26
N ILE A 329 -9.44 14.08 9.45
CA ILE A 329 -10.43 13.07 9.83
C ILE A 329 -11.75 13.79 10.15
N ARG A 330 -12.86 13.27 9.63
CA ARG A 330 -14.21 13.86 9.76
C ARG A 330 -15.18 12.94 10.52
N THR A 331 -14.65 12.09 11.36
CA THR A 331 -15.42 11.07 12.11
C THR A 331 -14.79 10.81 13.46
N GLY A 332 -15.58 10.35 14.44
CA GLY A 332 -15.11 9.84 15.74
C GLY A 332 -15.05 8.30 15.81
N ARG A 333 -15.14 7.61 14.68
CA ARG A 333 -15.19 6.14 14.64
C ARG A 333 -13.85 5.46 14.89
N GLY A 334 -13.93 4.22 15.42
CA GLY A 334 -12.80 3.39 15.84
C GLY A 334 -11.75 3.17 14.76
N GLY A 335 -12.17 2.94 13.53
CA GLY A 335 -11.28 2.68 12.40
C GLY A 335 -10.33 3.82 12.05
N THR A 336 -10.67 5.08 12.43
CA THR A 336 -9.87 6.25 12.08
C THR A 336 -9.70 7.29 13.19
N ASN A 337 -10.53 7.30 14.24
CA ASN A 337 -10.47 8.41 15.22
C ASN A 337 -10.98 8.09 16.65
N THR A 338 -10.76 6.90 17.19
CA THR A 338 -11.01 6.67 18.63
C THR A 338 -10.19 7.63 19.49
N SER A 339 -10.78 8.19 20.52
CA SER A 339 -10.07 9.04 21.49
C SER A 339 -8.88 8.32 22.10
N GLY A 340 -7.67 8.88 21.95
CA GLY A 340 -6.41 8.30 22.41
C GLY A 340 -5.90 7.13 21.57
N GLY A 341 -6.64 6.64 20.56
CA GLY A 341 -6.22 5.57 19.66
C GLY A 341 -5.07 6.01 18.74
N ASN A 342 -4.10 5.13 18.50
CA ASN A 342 -2.94 5.41 17.67
C ASN A 342 -3.07 4.73 16.30
N TYR A 343 -2.80 5.50 15.25
CA TYR A 343 -2.97 5.12 13.85
C TYR A 343 -1.67 5.28 13.07
N VAL A 344 -1.37 4.31 12.22
CA VAL A 344 -0.39 4.47 11.14
C VAL A 344 -1.13 4.74 9.84
N TYR A 345 -0.48 5.47 8.93
CA TYR A 345 -1.03 5.72 7.61
C TYR A 345 0.03 5.67 6.52
N MET A 346 -0.44 5.35 5.31
CA MET A 346 0.27 5.43 4.04
C MET A 346 -0.51 6.37 3.13
N ALA A 347 0.15 7.38 2.56
CA ALA A 347 -0.48 8.34 1.66
C ALA A 347 0.39 8.63 0.44
N PHE A 348 -0.27 8.80 -0.73
CA PHE A 348 0.36 9.22 -1.99
C PHE A 348 -0.32 10.47 -2.54
N ALA A 349 0.48 11.31 -3.18
CA ALA A 349 0.07 12.62 -3.63
C ALA A 349 -0.77 12.59 -4.90
N GLU A 350 -1.76 13.50 -4.96
CA GLU A 350 -2.33 14.00 -6.21
C GLU A 350 -1.41 15.10 -6.80
N ASN A 351 -1.02 16.03 -5.93
CA ASN A 351 -0.10 17.12 -6.25
C ASN A 351 0.77 17.45 -5.03
N PRO A 352 2.03 17.84 -5.19
CA PRO A 352 2.84 18.35 -4.10
C PRO A 352 2.22 19.63 -3.54
N PHE A 353 2.45 19.94 -2.27
CA PHE A 353 1.99 21.21 -1.68
C PHE A 353 2.62 22.41 -2.38
N VAL A 354 3.90 22.30 -2.74
CA VAL A 354 4.62 23.26 -3.58
C VAL A 354 5.50 22.47 -4.55
N THR A 355 5.48 22.83 -5.82
CA THR A 355 6.36 22.21 -6.83
C THR A 355 7.81 22.67 -6.64
N SER A 356 8.73 22.04 -7.37
CA SER A 356 10.16 22.45 -7.41
C SER A 356 10.35 23.89 -7.87
N THR A 357 9.41 24.42 -8.66
CA THR A 357 9.40 25.78 -9.22
C THR A 357 8.61 26.79 -8.38
N GLY A 358 8.06 26.36 -7.21
CA GLY A 358 7.34 27.22 -6.28
C GLY A 358 5.83 27.38 -6.56
N ILE A 359 5.26 26.61 -7.45
CA ILE A 359 3.81 26.61 -7.70
C ILE A 359 3.10 25.86 -6.57
N MET A 360 2.13 26.49 -5.92
CA MET A 360 1.38 25.91 -4.82
C MET A 360 0.26 24.98 -5.33
N GLY A 361 0.09 23.85 -4.67
CA GLY A 361 -1.07 22.98 -4.84
C GLY A 361 -2.34 23.62 -4.30
N THR A 362 -3.47 23.41 -4.97
CA THR A 362 -4.79 23.94 -4.55
C THR A 362 -5.55 22.91 -3.69
N ALA A 363 -6.34 23.40 -2.73
CA ALA A 363 -7.32 22.57 -2.04
C ALA A 363 -8.48 22.17 -2.97
N ARG A 364 -9.22 21.13 -2.60
CA ARG A 364 -10.46 20.73 -3.26
C ARG A 364 -11.64 21.56 -2.77
#